data_18e1d8107565f3ecb720ae164573832a
#
_entry.id   18e1d8107565f3ecb720ae164573832a
#
_cell.length_a   1.000
_cell.length_b   1.000
_cell.length_c   1.000
_cell.angle_alpha   90.00
_cell.angle_beta   90.00
_cell.angle_gamma   90.00
#
_symmetry.space_group_name_H-M   'P 1'
#
loop_
_entity.id
_entity.type
_entity.pdbx_description
1 polymer ?
#
loop_
_entity_poly.entity_id
_entity_poly.type
_entity_poly.pdbx_seq_one_letter_code
_entity_poly.pdbx_strand_id
1 'polypeptide(L)'
;IQWCKDTVGVGVDRDGAFAEYVCIPQTNVIIIDESLPEDVVAFFDAFGNATHTALMFPLIGEDVLITGAGPIGVIAAGICKYAGARRVIITDVNDYRLELARKMGVDAAVNTGKEDLHEVMRTQGLTEGFDVGLEMSGNAAAFHQLISVMRNGGKISLLGISNKPIEVDMNTVICKGLTLQGIYGRKMDNWHQMSYMVQGGLDLTPVITHRFHYTDFEKGFAAMNSGKSGKVI
;
A
#
# COMPACT_ATOMS: atom_id res chain seq x y z
N ILE A 1 18.57 7.07 -3.56
CA ILE A 1 18.68 7.79 -2.27
C ILE A 1 18.07 6.95 -1.16
N GLN A 2 16.85 6.45 -1.29
CA GLN A 2 16.16 5.64 -0.27
C GLN A 2 16.89 4.32 0.09
N TRP A 3 17.84 3.88 -0.70
CA TRP A 3 18.69 2.71 -0.47
C TRP A 3 20.12 3.07 -0.05
N CYS A 4 20.34 4.30 0.40
CA CYS A 4 21.66 4.71 0.89
C CYS A 4 22.00 3.88 2.14
N LYS A 5 23.19 3.29 2.18
CA LYS A 5 23.67 2.51 3.35
C LYS A 5 23.82 3.35 4.61
N ASP A 6 24.00 4.66 4.45
CA ASP A 6 24.20 5.62 5.54
C ASP A 6 22.93 6.46 5.79
N THR A 7 21.74 5.88 5.49
CA THR A 7 20.47 6.56 5.77
C THR A 7 20.28 6.77 7.26
N VAL A 8 19.93 8.00 7.64
CA VAL A 8 19.54 8.36 9.01
C VAL A 8 18.07 8.74 9.01
N GLY A 9 17.22 7.86 9.57
CA GLY A 9 15.78 8.03 9.59
C GLY A 9 15.34 9.06 10.63
N VAL A 10 14.62 10.09 10.19
CA VAL A 10 13.98 11.07 11.09
C VAL A 10 12.89 10.37 11.89
N GLY A 11 12.94 10.46 13.21
CA GLY A 11 12.03 9.77 14.12
C GLY A 11 12.41 8.30 14.40
N VAL A 12 13.53 7.79 13.85
CA VAL A 12 14.06 6.43 14.09
C VAL A 12 15.48 6.49 14.61
N ASP A 13 16.40 7.08 13.84
CA ASP A 13 17.83 7.17 14.18
C ASP A 13 18.17 8.54 14.78
N ARG A 14 17.29 9.49 14.69
CA ARG A 14 17.37 10.85 15.23
C ARG A 14 16.01 11.38 15.59
N ASP A 15 15.92 12.51 16.29
CA ASP A 15 14.68 13.16 16.70
C ASP A 15 13.74 13.40 15.50
N GLY A 16 12.46 13.10 15.72
CA GLY A 16 11.41 13.16 14.71
C GLY A 16 10.49 14.38 14.81
N ALA A 17 9.43 14.36 14.01
CA ALA A 17 8.47 15.47 13.92
C ALA A 17 7.36 15.43 15.00
N PHE A 18 7.42 14.50 15.96
CA PHE A 18 6.51 14.50 17.11
C PHE A 18 7.01 15.47 18.19
N ALA A 19 7.16 16.75 17.80
CA ALA A 19 7.76 17.83 18.56
C ALA A 19 7.30 19.19 18.00
N GLU A 20 7.51 20.28 18.77
CA GLU A 20 7.23 21.65 18.29
C GLU A 20 8.13 22.06 17.12
N TYR A 21 9.36 21.52 17.08
CA TYR A 21 10.34 21.80 16.04
C TYR A 21 11.05 20.53 15.59
N VAL A 22 11.32 20.43 14.29
CA VAL A 22 12.15 19.39 13.71
C VAL A 22 13.21 20.02 12.80
N CYS A 23 14.45 19.58 12.93
CA CYS A 23 15.55 20.05 12.08
C CYS A 23 15.88 18.99 11.03
N ILE A 24 15.73 19.33 9.76
CA ILE A 24 16.03 18.44 8.63
C ILE A 24 16.90 19.19 7.60
N PRO A 25 17.71 18.47 6.79
CA PRO A 25 18.44 19.08 5.68
C PRO A 25 17.49 19.73 4.67
N GLN A 26 17.82 20.92 4.19
CA GLN A 26 17.03 21.64 3.19
C GLN A 26 16.76 20.80 1.93
N THR A 27 17.71 19.96 1.54
CA THR A 27 17.58 19.05 0.38
C THR A 27 16.49 17.98 0.54
N ASN A 28 15.99 17.78 1.76
CA ASN A 28 14.93 16.81 2.06
C ASN A 28 13.57 17.49 2.21
N VAL A 29 13.48 18.79 1.97
CA VAL A 29 12.22 19.54 1.97
C VAL A 29 11.61 19.54 0.58
N ILE A 30 10.38 19.11 0.48
CA ILE A 30 9.58 19.15 -0.75
C ILE A 30 8.49 20.20 -0.55
N ILE A 31 8.45 21.18 -1.43
CA ILE A 31 7.38 22.19 -1.45
C ILE A 31 6.14 21.53 -2.08
N ILE A 32 5.04 21.56 -1.35
CA ILE A 32 3.75 21.02 -1.78
C ILE A 32 2.84 22.18 -2.19
N ASP A 33 2.07 21.99 -3.26
CA ASP A 33 1.10 22.97 -3.76
C ASP A 33 -0.01 23.19 -2.71
N GLU A 34 -0.29 24.44 -2.38
CA GLU A 34 -1.29 24.83 -1.37
C GLU A 34 -2.74 24.45 -1.76
N SER A 35 -2.98 24.12 -3.03
CA SER A 35 -4.30 23.62 -3.49
C SER A 35 -4.60 22.19 -3.05
N LEU A 36 -3.60 21.45 -2.57
CA LEU A 36 -3.80 20.07 -2.11
C LEU A 36 -4.46 20.04 -0.72
N PRO A 37 -5.41 19.11 -0.49
CA PRO A 37 -6.04 18.97 0.83
C PRO A 37 -4.99 18.65 1.90
N GLU A 38 -4.89 19.47 2.94
CA GLU A 38 -3.94 19.31 4.04
C GLU A 38 -4.05 17.93 4.70
N ASP A 39 -5.28 17.45 4.90
CA ASP A 39 -5.56 16.12 5.46
C ASP A 39 -4.89 14.99 4.65
N VAL A 40 -4.82 15.13 3.32
CA VAL A 40 -4.16 14.15 2.45
C VAL A 40 -2.65 14.33 2.51
N VAL A 41 -2.16 15.57 2.53
CA VAL A 41 -0.73 15.89 2.68
C VAL A 41 -0.18 15.33 4.00
N ALA A 42 -0.96 15.36 5.08
CA ALA A 42 -0.58 14.84 6.39
C ALA A 42 -0.15 13.35 6.38
N PHE A 43 -0.56 12.56 5.38
CA PHE A 43 -0.12 11.17 5.25
C PHE A 43 0.66 10.86 3.96
N PHE A 44 1.29 11.86 3.36
CA PHE A 44 2.13 11.67 2.17
C PHE A 44 3.26 10.65 2.37
N ASP A 45 3.69 10.42 3.60
CA ASP A 45 4.62 9.31 3.90
C ASP A 45 4.03 7.95 3.51
N ALA A 46 2.87 7.60 4.03
CA ALA A 46 2.18 6.35 3.70
C ALA A 46 1.74 6.31 2.22
N PHE A 47 1.29 7.43 1.67
CA PHE A 47 0.92 7.56 0.27
C PHE A 47 2.12 7.32 -0.65
N GLY A 48 3.31 7.83 -0.28
CA GLY A 48 4.54 7.61 -1.04
C GLY A 48 4.96 6.13 -1.10
N ASN A 49 4.81 5.40 0.01
CA ASN A 49 5.07 3.97 0.04
C ASN A 49 4.07 3.20 -0.85
N ALA A 50 2.79 3.57 -0.81
CA ALA A 50 1.76 3.00 -1.67
C ALA A 50 2.04 3.30 -3.16
N THR A 51 2.42 4.55 -3.49
CA THR A 51 2.76 4.99 -4.85
C THR A 51 3.95 4.22 -5.40
N HIS A 52 5.04 4.12 -4.62
CA HIS A 52 6.24 3.38 -5.04
C HIS A 52 5.92 1.91 -5.31
N THR A 53 5.09 1.29 -4.47
CA THR A 53 4.71 -0.11 -4.60
C THR A 53 3.79 -0.34 -5.80
N ALA A 54 2.73 0.46 -5.92
CA ALA A 54 1.73 0.31 -6.98
C ALA A 54 2.31 0.59 -8.37
N LEU A 55 3.11 1.67 -8.49
CA LEU A 55 3.66 2.09 -9.77
C LEU A 55 5.03 1.45 -10.11
N MET A 56 5.43 0.40 -9.38
CA MET A 56 6.67 -0.32 -9.69
C MET A 56 6.61 -1.02 -11.04
N PHE A 57 5.45 -1.54 -11.39
CA PHE A 57 5.17 -2.20 -12.66
C PHE A 57 4.02 -1.50 -13.39
N PRO A 58 3.94 -1.60 -14.72
CA PRO A 58 2.79 -1.09 -15.47
C PRO A 58 1.48 -1.69 -14.97
N LEU A 59 0.42 -0.86 -14.89
CA LEU A 59 -0.88 -1.25 -14.35
C LEU A 59 -2.02 -1.19 -15.39
N ILE A 60 -1.85 -0.41 -16.46
CA ILE A 60 -2.92 -0.17 -17.44
C ILE A 60 -3.34 -1.50 -18.08
N GLY A 61 -4.60 -1.86 -17.87
CA GLY A 61 -5.18 -3.09 -18.41
C GLY A 61 -4.84 -4.37 -17.66
N GLU A 62 -4.03 -4.30 -16.59
CA GLU A 62 -3.58 -5.46 -15.80
C GLU A 62 -4.59 -5.83 -14.71
N ASP A 63 -4.62 -7.11 -14.33
CA ASP A 63 -5.32 -7.62 -13.16
C ASP A 63 -4.40 -7.61 -11.94
N VAL A 64 -4.81 -6.88 -10.91
CA VAL A 64 -3.98 -6.60 -9.73
C VAL A 64 -4.55 -7.29 -8.49
N LEU A 65 -3.69 -8.01 -7.76
CA LEU A 65 -4.01 -8.50 -6.42
C LEU A 65 -3.18 -7.76 -5.37
N ILE A 66 -3.86 -7.23 -4.36
CA ILE A 66 -3.23 -6.59 -3.19
C ILE A 66 -3.48 -7.46 -1.96
N THR A 67 -2.43 -7.90 -1.28
CA THR A 67 -2.54 -8.61 0.00
C THR A 67 -2.28 -7.66 1.16
N GLY A 68 -3.28 -7.53 2.05
CA GLY A 68 -3.27 -6.59 3.16
C GLY A 68 -4.02 -5.29 2.88
N ALA A 69 -5.18 -5.12 3.51
CA ALA A 69 -5.99 -3.89 3.45
C ALA A 69 -5.67 -2.93 4.62
N GLY A 70 -4.41 -2.87 5.05
CA GLY A 70 -3.94 -1.79 5.91
C GLY A 70 -4.04 -0.43 5.20
N PRO A 71 -3.83 0.69 5.91
CA PRO A 71 -3.96 2.02 5.30
C PRO A 71 -3.17 2.19 4.00
N ILE A 72 -1.94 1.64 3.93
CA ILE A 72 -1.11 1.72 2.72
C ILE A 72 -1.68 0.85 1.59
N GLY A 73 -2.20 -0.36 1.90
CA GLY A 73 -2.83 -1.24 0.91
C GLY A 73 -4.11 -0.64 0.32
N VAL A 74 -4.94 0.01 1.15
CA VAL A 74 -6.15 0.71 0.71
C VAL A 74 -5.81 1.90 -0.19
N ILE A 75 -4.77 2.67 0.15
CA ILE A 75 -4.26 3.76 -0.71
C ILE A 75 -3.76 3.18 -2.05
N ALA A 76 -2.98 2.09 -2.01
CA ALA A 76 -2.48 1.44 -3.23
C ALA A 76 -3.62 0.95 -4.13
N ALA A 77 -4.71 0.46 -3.56
CA ALA A 77 -5.91 0.08 -4.31
C ALA A 77 -6.50 1.26 -5.09
N GLY A 78 -6.64 2.42 -4.45
CA GLY A 78 -7.08 3.64 -5.12
C GLY A 78 -6.12 4.06 -6.24
N ILE A 79 -4.81 3.98 -6.02
CA ILE A 79 -3.80 4.28 -7.04
C ILE A 79 -3.94 3.31 -8.23
N CYS A 80 -4.07 2.02 -7.99
CA CYS A 80 -4.22 1.02 -9.06
C CYS A 80 -5.46 1.28 -9.92
N LYS A 81 -6.60 1.60 -9.31
CA LYS A 81 -7.81 2.00 -10.05
C LYS A 81 -7.60 3.28 -10.84
N TYR A 82 -7.02 4.31 -10.24
CA TYR A 82 -6.72 5.58 -10.89
C TYR A 82 -5.75 5.40 -12.07
N ALA A 83 -4.75 4.54 -11.93
CA ALA A 83 -3.76 4.26 -12.97
C ALA A 83 -4.26 3.38 -14.12
N GLY A 84 -5.51 2.91 -14.07
CA GLY A 84 -6.13 2.17 -15.17
C GLY A 84 -5.94 0.66 -15.12
N ALA A 85 -5.73 0.06 -13.94
CA ALA A 85 -5.79 -1.37 -13.77
C ALA A 85 -7.18 -1.91 -14.20
N ARG A 86 -7.20 -3.04 -14.91
CA ARG A 86 -8.45 -3.67 -15.40
C ARG A 86 -9.31 -4.12 -14.23
N ARG A 87 -8.71 -4.84 -13.31
CA ARG A 87 -9.33 -5.28 -12.05
C ARG A 87 -8.37 -5.05 -10.89
N VAL A 88 -8.91 -4.68 -9.75
CA VAL A 88 -8.18 -4.57 -8.49
C VAL A 88 -8.91 -5.38 -7.43
N ILE A 89 -8.29 -6.46 -6.99
CA ILE A 89 -8.78 -7.29 -5.89
C ILE A 89 -7.86 -7.08 -4.69
N ILE A 90 -8.45 -6.88 -3.51
CA ILE A 90 -7.69 -6.73 -2.27
C ILE A 90 -8.13 -7.78 -1.25
N THR A 91 -7.19 -8.34 -0.51
CA THR A 91 -7.46 -9.36 0.52
C THR A 91 -7.01 -8.90 1.90
N ASP A 92 -7.76 -9.26 2.92
CA ASP A 92 -7.42 -9.10 4.34
C ASP A 92 -8.24 -10.11 5.16
N VAL A 93 -8.00 -10.20 6.46
CA VAL A 93 -8.84 -10.92 7.43
C VAL A 93 -9.74 -9.99 8.24
N ASN A 94 -9.60 -8.67 8.07
CA ASN A 94 -10.31 -7.64 8.82
C ASN A 94 -11.40 -6.99 7.93
N ASP A 95 -12.67 -7.28 8.24
CA ASP A 95 -13.80 -6.76 7.46
C ASP A 95 -13.89 -5.23 7.44
N TYR A 96 -13.53 -4.56 8.54
CA TYR A 96 -13.54 -3.08 8.60
C TYR A 96 -12.58 -2.48 7.57
N ARG A 97 -11.38 -3.04 7.44
CA ARG A 97 -10.38 -2.59 6.46
C ARG A 97 -10.82 -2.88 5.03
N LEU A 98 -11.44 -4.03 4.81
CA LEU A 98 -12.01 -4.38 3.50
C LEU A 98 -13.14 -3.43 3.10
N GLU A 99 -13.93 -2.95 4.07
CA GLU A 99 -14.96 -1.93 3.79
C GLU A 99 -14.34 -0.59 3.35
N LEU A 100 -13.20 -0.18 3.93
CA LEU A 100 -12.46 0.98 3.46
C LEU A 100 -11.95 0.77 2.02
N ALA A 101 -11.48 -0.43 1.69
CA ALA A 101 -11.03 -0.74 0.34
C ALA A 101 -12.18 -0.67 -0.68
N ARG A 102 -13.39 -1.11 -0.32
CA ARG A 102 -14.58 -0.96 -1.19
C ARG A 102 -14.86 0.49 -1.54
N LYS A 103 -14.68 1.41 -0.59
CA LYS A 103 -14.82 2.86 -0.83
C LYS A 103 -13.81 3.42 -1.84
N MET A 104 -12.69 2.73 -2.04
CA MET A 104 -11.69 3.08 -3.04
C MET A 104 -11.99 2.51 -4.44
N GLY A 105 -13.14 1.88 -4.62
CA GLY A 105 -13.60 1.40 -5.92
C GLY A 105 -12.93 0.10 -6.39
N VAL A 106 -12.45 -0.75 -5.49
CA VAL A 106 -11.93 -2.08 -5.83
C VAL A 106 -13.03 -2.98 -6.40
N ASP A 107 -12.67 -3.87 -7.32
CA ASP A 107 -13.62 -4.79 -7.95
C ASP A 107 -14.05 -5.92 -7.00
N ALA A 108 -13.17 -6.32 -6.08
CA ALA A 108 -13.50 -7.21 -4.97
C ALA A 108 -12.62 -6.94 -3.74
N ALA A 109 -13.22 -7.06 -2.56
CA ALA A 109 -12.52 -6.99 -1.27
C ALA A 109 -12.86 -8.27 -0.49
N VAL A 110 -11.87 -9.17 -0.38
CA VAL A 110 -12.04 -10.58 0.00
C VAL A 110 -11.50 -10.83 1.41
N ASN A 111 -12.34 -11.33 2.30
CA ASN A 111 -11.89 -11.81 3.60
C ASN A 111 -11.43 -13.27 3.48
N THR A 112 -10.12 -13.47 3.39
CA THR A 112 -9.52 -14.80 3.20
C THR A 112 -9.69 -15.76 4.38
N GLY A 113 -10.15 -15.27 5.52
CA GLY A 113 -10.60 -16.11 6.65
C GLY A 113 -12.02 -16.66 6.48
N LYS A 114 -12.79 -16.16 5.50
CA LYS A 114 -14.19 -16.48 5.28
C LYS A 114 -14.52 -16.92 3.85
N GLU A 115 -13.75 -16.48 2.87
CA GLU A 115 -14.01 -16.63 1.44
C GLU A 115 -12.81 -17.28 0.75
N ASP A 116 -13.06 -18.10 -0.25
CA ASP A 116 -12.01 -18.68 -1.09
C ASP A 116 -11.66 -17.72 -2.24
N LEU A 117 -10.41 -17.27 -2.27
CA LEU A 117 -9.91 -16.39 -3.32
C LEU A 117 -10.02 -17.02 -4.71
N HIS A 118 -9.84 -18.33 -4.85
CA HIS A 118 -9.99 -19.00 -6.15
C HIS A 118 -11.42 -18.94 -6.68
N GLU A 119 -12.40 -19.02 -5.79
CA GLU A 119 -13.81 -18.85 -6.16
C GLU A 119 -14.10 -17.42 -6.63
N VAL A 120 -13.54 -16.42 -5.92
CA VAL A 120 -13.65 -15.02 -6.34
C VAL A 120 -12.98 -14.81 -7.69
N MET A 121 -11.79 -15.37 -7.92
CA MET A 121 -11.11 -15.30 -9.22
C MET A 121 -11.98 -15.88 -10.33
N ARG A 122 -12.58 -17.04 -10.10
CA ARG A 122 -13.45 -17.71 -11.06
C ARG A 122 -14.68 -16.84 -11.42
N THR A 123 -15.34 -16.26 -10.42
CA THR A 123 -16.50 -15.39 -10.63
C THR A 123 -16.14 -14.08 -11.32
N GLN A 124 -14.91 -13.59 -11.14
CA GLN A 124 -14.37 -12.41 -11.81
C GLN A 124 -13.78 -12.71 -13.21
N GLY A 125 -13.80 -13.97 -13.64
CA GLY A 125 -13.27 -14.38 -14.94
C GLY A 125 -11.74 -14.33 -15.03
N LEU A 126 -11.04 -14.49 -13.91
CA LEU A 126 -9.58 -14.57 -13.82
C LEU A 126 -9.14 -16.02 -14.01
N THR A 127 -8.93 -16.43 -15.25
CA THR A 127 -8.62 -17.85 -15.58
C THR A 127 -7.14 -18.17 -15.49
N GLU A 128 -6.26 -17.19 -15.73
CA GLU A 128 -4.79 -17.39 -15.75
C GLU A 128 -4.10 -16.94 -14.48
N GLY A 129 -4.76 -16.16 -13.63
CA GLY A 129 -4.20 -15.54 -12.45
C GLY A 129 -3.99 -14.04 -12.61
N PHE A 130 -3.28 -13.44 -11.65
CA PHE A 130 -3.03 -12.00 -11.61
C PHE A 130 -1.72 -11.63 -12.32
N ASP A 131 -1.73 -10.49 -13.00
CA ASP A 131 -0.58 -9.92 -13.70
C ASP A 131 0.39 -9.27 -12.72
N VAL A 132 -0.14 -8.49 -11.78
CA VAL A 132 0.61 -7.71 -10.80
C VAL A 132 0.13 -8.04 -9.39
N GLY A 133 1.07 -8.36 -8.51
CA GLY A 133 0.83 -8.58 -7.09
C GLY A 133 1.46 -7.46 -6.24
N LEU A 134 0.73 -6.97 -5.25
CA LEU A 134 1.26 -6.03 -4.25
C LEU A 134 1.18 -6.71 -2.87
N GLU A 135 2.32 -7.18 -2.36
CA GLU A 135 2.39 -7.75 -1.01
C GLU A 135 2.58 -6.62 0.00
N MET A 136 1.54 -6.33 0.77
CA MET A 136 1.50 -5.19 1.69
C MET A 136 1.15 -5.61 3.13
N SER A 137 1.06 -6.90 3.40
CA SER A 137 0.67 -7.46 4.69
C SER A 137 1.86 -7.83 5.59
N GLY A 138 2.99 -8.23 4.99
CA GLY A 138 4.11 -8.85 5.70
C GLY A 138 3.77 -10.20 6.31
N ASN A 139 2.67 -10.84 5.88
CA ASN A 139 2.20 -12.12 6.40
C ASN A 139 2.57 -13.27 5.47
N ALA A 140 3.19 -14.32 6.01
CA ALA A 140 3.66 -15.47 5.22
C ALA A 140 2.51 -16.17 4.46
N ALA A 141 1.35 -16.38 5.09
CA ALA A 141 0.23 -17.04 4.44
C ALA A 141 -0.33 -16.20 3.28
N ALA A 142 -0.43 -14.88 3.47
CA ALA A 142 -0.86 -13.96 2.41
C ALA A 142 0.13 -13.94 1.23
N PHE A 143 1.44 -13.95 1.54
CA PHE A 143 2.48 -14.01 0.52
C PHE A 143 2.45 -15.33 -0.28
N HIS A 144 2.29 -16.48 0.39
CA HIS A 144 2.17 -17.78 -0.28
C HIS A 144 0.91 -17.85 -1.16
N GLN A 145 -0.22 -17.33 -0.65
CA GLN A 145 -1.45 -17.23 -1.43
C GLN A 145 -1.23 -16.36 -2.68
N LEU A 146 -0.58 -15.19 -2.52
CA LEU A 146 -0.26 -14.30 -3.63
C LEU A 146 0.54 -15.03 -4.72
N ILE A 147 1.68 -15.67 -4.36
CA ILE A 147 2.50 -16.42 -5.32
C ILE A 147 1.68 -17.51 -6.03
N SER A 148 0.80 -18.21 -5.31
CA SER A 148 0.02 -19.32 -5.88
C SER A 148 -0.93 -18.87 -6.99
N VAL A 149 -1.52 -17.68 -6.86
CA VAL A 149 -2.54 -17.14 -7.78
C VAL A 149 -1.99 -16.20 -8.86
N MET A 150 -0.70 -15.90 -8.85
CA MET A 150 -0.08 -15.16 -9.96
C MET A 150 -0.07 -15.98 -11.24
N ARG A 151 -0.28 -15.36 -12.38
CA ARG A 151 -0.05 -15.99 -13.68
C ARG A 151 1.44 -16.25 -13.96
N ASN A 152 1.74 -17.06 -14.94
CA ASN A 152 3.11 -17.20 -15.44
C ASN A 152 3.60 -15.84 -15.99
N GLY A 153 4.84 -15.48 -15.63
CA GLY A 153 5.42 -14.17 -15.94
C GLY A 153 4.89 -13.01 -15.11
N GLY A 154 4.08 -13.29 -14.06
CA GLY A 154 3.56 -12.29 -13.14
C GLY A 154 4.64 -11.55 -12.36
N LYS A 155 4.31 -10.36 -11.86
CA LYS A 155 5.26 -9.45 -11.19
C LYS A 155 4.73 -9.08 -9.81
N ILE A 156 5.58 -9.14 -8.80
CA ILE A 156 5.20 -8.88 -7.40
C ILE A 156 6.08 -7.79 -6.80
N SER A 157 5.45 -6.74 -6.28
CA SER A 157 6.07 -5.71 -5.44
C SER A 157 5.91 -6.08 -3.97
N LEU A 158 7.01 -6.15 -3.23
CA LEU A 158 7.06 -6.59 -1.84
C LEU A 158 7.33 -5.37 -0.94
N LEU A 159 6.34 -4.91 -0.18
CA LEU A 159 6.45 -3.81 0.78
C LEU A 159 6.25 -4.27 2.22
N GLY A 160 5.39 -5.24 2.46
CA GLY A 160 5.09 -5.73 3.81
C GLY A 160 6.33 -6.29 4.49
N ILE A 161 6.65 -5.75 5.69
CA ILE A 161 7.79 -6.23 6.47
C ILE A 161 7.29 -7.30 7.45
N SER A 162 7.83 -8.50 7.33
CA SER A 162 7.57 -9.59 8.27
C SER A 162 8.52 -9.52 9.46
N ASN A 163 8.01 -9.85 10.65
CA ASN A 163 8.82 -9.96 11.87
C ASN A 163 9.59 -11.30 11.96
N LYS A 164 9.38 -12.21 11.02
CA LYS A 164 10.06 -13.50 10.91
C LYS A 164 10.42 -13.79 9.46
N PRO A 165 11.48 -14.57 9.19
CA PRO A 165 11.77 -15.04 7.85
C PRO A 165 10.56 -15.76 7.23
N ILE A 166 10.29 -15.50 5.95
CA ILE A 166 9.26 -16.19 5.16
C ILE A 166 9.96 -17.23 4.29
N GLU A 167 9.57 -18.48 4.42
CA GLU A 167 10.01 -19.56 3.54
C GLU A 167 9.37 -19.41 2.16
N VAL A 168 10.15 -19.57 1.10
CA VAL A 168 9.69 -19.41 -0.28
C VAL A 168 10.01 -20.65 -1.09
N ASP A 169 8.99 -21.24 -1.73
CA ASP A 169 9.23 -22.26 -2.73
C ASP A 169 9.80 -21.64 -4.03
N MET A 170 11.11 -21.67 -4.13
CA MET A 170 11.81 -21.14 -5.30
C MET A 170 11.49 -21.88 -6.60
N ASN A 171 11.06 -23.15 -6.54
CA ASN A 171 10.66 -23.88 -7.75
C ASN A 171 9.39 -23.25 -8.35
N THR A 172 8.42 -22.89 -7.51
CA THR A 172 7.23 -22.17 -7.98
C THR A 172 7.60 -20.82 -8.62
N VAL A 173 8.50 -20.05 -8.01
CA VAL A 173 8.96 -18.77 -8.56
C VAL A 173 9.64 -18.97 -9.93
N ILE A 174 10.52 -19.98 -10.03
CA ILE A 174 11.26 -20.29 -11.26
C ILE A 174 10.30 -20.80 -12.35
N CYS A 175 9.47 -21.79 -12.05
CA CYS A 175 8.58 -22.40 -13.03
C CYS A 175 7.51 -21.45 -13.57
N LYS A 176 7.03 -20.52 -12.73
CA LYS A 176 6.13 -19.47 -13.17
C LYS A 176 6.84 -18.26 -13.79
N GLY A 177 8.16 -18.18 -13.73
CA GLY A 177 8.93 -17.02 -14.22
C GLY A 177 8.55 -15.72 -13.50
N LEU A 178 8.29 -15.75 -12.19
CA LEU A 178 7.84 -14.59 -11.44
C LEU A 178 8.97 -13.58 -11.22
N THR A 179 8.63 -12.30 -11.28
CA THR A 179 9.50 -11.21 -10.83
C THR A 179 9.11 -10.80 -9.42
N LEU A 180 10.05 -10.86 -8.48
CA LEU A 180 9.86 -10.37 -7.10
C LEU A 180 10.73 -9.14 -6.88
N GLN A 181 10.09 -7.99 -6.57
CA GLN A 181 10.78 -6.72 -6.37
C GLN A 181 10.53 -6.18 -4.97
N GLY A 182 11.58 -6.09 -4.17
CA GLY A 182 11.52 -5.41 -2.87
C GLY A 182 11.35 -3.91 -3.02
N ILE A 183 10.44 -3.35 -2.23
CA ILE A 183 10.15 -1.92 -2.18
C ILE A 183 10.51 -1.40 -0.79
N TYR A 184 11.28 -0.32 -0.75
CA TYR A 184 11.61 0.37 0.49
C TYR A 184 11.51 1.88 0.30
N GLY A 185 10.77 2.54 1.19
CA GLY A 185 10.56 3.98 1.13
C GLY A 185 9.92 4.42 -0.19
N ARG A 186 10.35 5.57 -0.70
CA ARG A 186 9.83 6.18 -1.92
C ARG A 186 10.94 6.84 -2.74
N LYS A 187 10.77 6.88 -4.05
CA LYS A 187 11.64 7.62 -4.96
C LYS A 187 11.31 9.11 -4.87
N MET A 188 12.25 9.97 -5.27
CA MET A 188 11.99 11.43 -5.32
C MET A 188 10.83 11.76 -6.24
N ASP A 189 10.72 11.10 -7.39
CA ASP A 189 9.65 11.31 -8.36
C ASP A 189 8.26 10.98 -7.78
N ASN A 190 8.18 10.08 -6.80
CA ASN A 190 6.89 9.74 -6.18
C ASN A 190 6.23 10.95 -5.50
N TRP A 191 7.00 11.92 -4.98
CA TRP A 191 6.45 13.13 -4.38
C TRP A 191 5.66 13.96 -5.39
N HIS A 192 6.19 14.10 -6.61
CA HIS A 192 5.49 14.79 -7.70
C HIS A 192 4.30 13.97 -8.21
N GLN A 193 4.47 12.65 -8.37
CA GLN A 193 3.39 11.76 -8.79
C GLN A 193 2.20 11.81 -7.83
N MET A 194 2.44 11.80 -6.51
CA MET A 194 1.38 11.93 -5.50
C MET A 194 0.60 13.23 -5.67
N SER A 195 1.31 14.35 -5.76
CA SER A 195 0.69 15.67 -5.95
C SER A 195 -0.17 15.70 -7.22
N TYR A 196 0.37 15.22 -8.33
CA TYR A 196 -0.35 15.20 -9.61
C TYR A 196 -1.54 14.24 -9.62
N MET A 197 -1.46 13.09 -8.96
CA MET A 197 -2.60 12.17 -8.84
C MET A 197 -3.76 12.81 -8.07
N VAL A 198 -3.47 13.51 -6.96
CA VAL A 198 -4.52 14.21 -6.18
C VAL A 198 -5.11 15.37 -7.00
N GLN A 199 -4.28 16.19 -7.65
CA GLN A 199 -4.74 17.25 -8.55
C GLN A 199 -5.53 16.72 -9.75
N GLY A 200 -5.18 15.52 -10.23
CA GLY A 200 -5.87 14.81 -11.30
C GLY A 200 -7.14 14.10 -10.87
N GLY A 201 -7.55 14.23 -9.60
CA GLY A 201 -8.83 13.72 -9.09
C GLY A 201 -8.77 12.41 -8.30
N LEU A 202 -7.57 11.90 -7.96
CA LEU A 202 -7.49 10.77 -7.03
C LEU A 202 -7.96 11.22 -5.64
N ASP A 203 -9.11 10.71 -5.21
CA ASP A 203 -9.67 10.99 -3.88
C ASP A 203 -9.22 9.92 -2.87
N LEU A 204 -8.42 10.33 -1.90
CA LEU A 204 -7.96 9.49 -0.78
C LEU A 204 -8.65 9.83 0.54
N THR A 205 -9.62 10.74 0.55
CA THR A 205 -10.34 11.12 1.77
C THR A 205 -11.06 9.96 2.46
N PRO A 206 -11.59 8.92 1.74
CA PRO A 206 -12.21 7.78 2.39
C PRO A 206 -11.27 6.95 3.28
N VAL A 207 -9.94 7.09 3.11
CA VAL A 207 -8.95 6.41 3.94
C VAL A 207 -8.80 7.07 5.31
N ILE A 208 -9.15 8.35 5.44
CA ILE A 208 -9.06 9.11 6.69
C ILE A 208 -10.26 8.77 7.56
N THR A 209 -10.01 8.09 8.68
CA THR A 209 -11.10 7.61 9.56
C THR A 209 -11.21 8.37 10.86
N HIS A 210 -10.12 8.97 11.34
CA HIS A 210 -10.07 9.66 12.61
C HIS A 210 -9.20 10.91 12.49
N ARG A 211 -9.64 11.97 13.18
CA ARG A 211 -8.91 13.23 13.35
C ARG A 211 -8.83 13.54 14.83
N PHE A 212 -7.63 13.81 15.33
CA PHE A 212 -7.40 14.18 16.71
C PHE A 212 -6.53 15.44 16.77
N HIS A 213 -6.77 16.27 17.78
CA HIS A 213 -5.81 17.30 18.11
C HIS A 213 -4.51 16.66 18.63
N TYR A 214 -3.36 17.24 18.35
CA TYR A 214 -2.06 16.64 18.71
C TYR A 214 -1.92 16.35 20.22
N THR A 215 -2.61 17.09 21.09
CA THR A 215 -2.66 16.83 22.53
C THR A 215 -3.38 15.52 22.89
N ASP A 216 -4.21 15.01 21.99
CA ASP A 216 -4.97 13.76 22.15
C ASP A 216 -4.29 12.56 21.47
N PHE A 217 -2.98 12.62 21.25
CA PHE A 217 -2.22 11.61 20.52
C PHE A 217 -2.40 10.18 21.05
N GLU A 218 -2.58 10.02 22.37
CA GLU A 218 -2.83 8.70 22.98
C GLU A 218 -4.13 8.08 22.45
N LYS A 219 -5.19 8.89 22.25
CA LYS A 219 -6.45 8.44 21.63
C LYS A 219 -6.22 8.04 20.17
N GLY A 220 -5.37 8.79 19.47
CA GLY A 220 -4.94 8.47 18.10
C GLY A 220 -4.26 7.10 18.02
N PHE A 221 -3.29 6.84 18.87
CA PHE A 221 -2.63 5.53 18.96
C PHE A 221 -3.59 4.41 19.36
N ALA A 222 -4.49 4.65 20.31
CA ALA A 222 -5.52 3.69 20.69
C ALA A 222 -6.43 3.33 19.51
N ALA A 223 -6.85 4.33 18.71
CA ALA A 223 -7.63 4.11 17.50
C ALA A 223 -6.85 3.26 16.47
N MET A 224 -5.57 3.56 16.23
CA MET A 224 -4.71 2.77 15.33
C MET A 224 -4.59 1.30 15.78
N ASN A 225 -4.42 1.07 17.08
CA ASN A 225 -4.24 -0.28 17.65
C ASN A 225 -5.57 -1.06 17.72
N SER A 226 -6.72 -0.41 17.60
CA SER A 226 -8.03 -1.07 17.65
C SER A 226 -8.31 -2.01 16.48
N GLY A 227 -7.57 -1.90 15.37
CA GLY A 227 -7.85 -2.56 14.11
C GLY A 227 -9.06 -1.99 13.35
N LYS A 228 -9.70 -0.94 13.88
CA LYS A 228 -10.87 -0.26 13.30
C LYS A 228 -10.52 1.16 12.84
N SER A 229 -9.38 1.31 12.19
CA SER A 229 -8.94 2.58 11.61
C SER A 229 -8.31 2.40 10.23
N GLY A 230 -8.48 3.42 9.40
CA GLY A 230 -7.63 3.70 8.24
C GLY A 230 -6.51 4.66 8.66
N LYS A 231 -6.38 5.79 8.00
CA LYS A 231 -5.47 6.85 8.45
C LYS A 231 -6.07 7.61 9.63
N VAL A 232 -5.24 7.81 10.62
CA VAL A 232 -5.47 8.67 11.78
C VAL A 232 -4.57 9.89 11.60
N ILE A 233 -5.11 11.09 11.65
CA ILE A 233 -4.43 12.36 11.48
C ILE A 233 -4.79 13.32 12.61
#